data_b6a135d731ca7b2599a2dc3f22785d00
#
_entry.id   b6a135d731ca7b2599a2dc3f22785d00
#
_cell.length_a   1.000
_cell.length_b   1.000
_cell.length_c   1.000
_cell.angle_alpha   90.00
_cell.angle_beta   90.00
_cell.angle_gamma   90.00
#
_symmetry.space_group_name_H-M   'P 1'
#
loop_
_entity.id
_entity.type
_entity.pdbx_description
1 polymer ?
#
loop_
_entity_poly.entity_id
_entity_poly.type
_entity_poly.pdbx_seq_one_letter_code
_entity_poly.pdbx_strand_id
1 'polypeptide(L)'
;MPKGSEELTNARREEIVRACAALYETMGFKEITIRDIGEKTSVTRTSIYNYFQTKEEIFLALLQREHEAWTADLETILQTRERLTAAEFADAIARTLEKRECMLKLESMNLYDIEGCSRMENLVAFKRVYANA
;
A
#
# COMPACT_ATOMS: atom_id res chain seq x y z
N MET A 1 -1.53 26.20 -2.94
CA MET A 1 -1.46 25.74 -1.55
C MET A 1 -0.04 25.88 -1.02
N PRO A 2 0.16 26.32 0.23
CA PRO A 2 1.51 26.34 0.79
C PRO A 2 2.11 24.94 0.81
N LYS A 3 3.38 24.84 0.49
CA LYS A 3 4.12 23.58 0.40
C LYS A 3 4.07 22.78 1.70
N GLY A 4 4.15 23.45 2.86
CA GLY A 4 4.04 22.81 4.16
C GLY A 4 2.67 22.18 4.43
N SER A 5 1.60 22.69 3.83
CA SER A 5 0.26 22.14 3.94
C SER A 5 0.14 20.81 3.20
N GLU A 6 0.75 20.69 2.02
CA GLU A 6 0.77 19.44 1.26
C GLU A 6 1.62 18.38 1.96
N GLU A 7 2.76 18.78 2.49
CA GLU A 7 3.64 17.88 3.25
C GLU A 7 2.93 17.34 4.49
N LEU A 8 2.19 18.18 5.21
CA LEU A 8 1.42 17.75 6.37
C LEU A 8 0.31 16.78 5.96
N THR A 9 -0.40 17.06 4.88
CA THR A 9 -1.44 16.20 4.36
C THR A 9 -0.88 14.83 4.00
N ASN A 10 0.25 14.79 3.30
CA ASN A 10 0.92 13.54 2.93
C ASN A 10 1.42 12.78 4.15
N ALA A 11 1.97 13.47 5.15
CA ALA A 11 2.42 12.86 6.39
C ALA A 11 1.26 12.21 7.15
N ARG A 12 0.10 12.85 7.17
CA ARG A 12 -1.10 12.32 7.81
C ARG A 12 -1.65 11.10 7.08
N ARG A 13 -1.71 11.16 5.75
CA ARG A 13 -2.10 10.01 4.94
C ARG A 13 -1.20 8.82 5.20
N GLU A 14 0.11 9.05 5.22
CA GLU A 14 1.10 8.00 5.44
C GLU A 14 0.98 7.41 6.85
N GLU A 15 0.69 8.24 7.85
CA GLU A 15 0.45 7.77 9.22
C GLU A 15 -0.74 6.82 9.29
N ILE A 16 -1.83 7.16 8.59
CA ILE A 16 -3.04 6.32 8.52
C ILE A 16 -2.72 4.99 7.86
N VAL A 17 -2.02 5.01 6.74
CA VAL A 17 -1.65 3.80 6.01
C VAL A 17 -0.73 2.91 6.84
N ARG A 18 0.24 3.48 7.54
CA ARG A 18 1.14 2.74 8.42
C ARG A 18 0.40 2.09 9.60
N ALA A 19 -0.56 2.80 10.17
CA ALA A 19 -1.39 2.24 11.24
C ALA A 19 -2.19 1.05 10.74
N CYS A 20 -2.76 1.16 9.54
CA CYS A 20 -3.47 0.06 8.89
C CYS A 20 -2.56 -1.15 8.68
N ALA A 21 -1.35 -0.92 8.18
CA ALA A 21 -0.36 -1.98 7.97
C ALA A 21 -0.02 -2.71 9.27
N ALA A 22 0.18 -1.96 10.36
CA ALA A 22 0.50 -2.54 11.66
C ALA A 22 -0.63 -3.42 12.19
N LEU A 23 -1.87 -2.98 12.07
CA LEU A 23 -3.03 -3.79 12.47
C LEU A 23 -3.17 -5.04 11.60
N TYR A 24 -2.88 -4.90 10.31
CA TYR A 24 -3.03 -5.98 9.35
C TYR A 24 -2.02 -7.12 9.56
N GLU A 25 -0.95 -6.88 10.30
CA GLU A 25 0.01 -7.94 10.66
C GLU A 25 -0.64 -9.03 11.52
N THR A 26 -1.61 -8.66 12.36
CA THR A 26 -2.23 -9.57 13.33
C THR A 26 -3.74 -9.75 13.17
N MET A 27 -4.38 -8.89 12.36
CA MET A 27 -5.83 -8.91 12.17
C MET A 27 -6.19 -9.10 10.70
N GLY A 28 -7.34 -9.67 10.42
CA GLY A 28 -7.87 -9.79 9.07
C GLY A 28 -8.55 -8.51 8.61
N PHE A 29 -8.69 -8.37 7.29
CA PHE A 29 -9.36 -7.22 6.69
C PHE A 29 -10.75 -6.94 7.28
N LYS A 30 -11.56 -8.00 7.46
CA LYS A 30 -12.92 -7.86 7.98
C LYS A 30 -12.97 -7.40 9.43
N GLU A 31 -11.94 -7.71 10.20
CA GLU A 31 -11.86 -7.38 11.63
C GLU A 31 -11.44 -5.94 11.87
N ILE A 32 -10.62 -5.37 10.98
CA ILE A 32 -10.09 -4.02 11.14
C ILE A 32 -11.17 -2.99 10.81
N THR A 33 -11.34 -2.01 11.69
CA THR A 33 -12.26 -0.89 11.49
C THR A 33 -11.50 0.42 11.38
N ILE A 34 -12.15 1.44 10.82
CA ILE A 34 -11.57 2.80 10.78
C ILE A 34 -11.28 3.31 12.18
N ARG A 35 -12.12 2.94 13.15
CA ARG A 35 -11.90 3.28 14.55
C ARG A 35 -10.59 2.68 15.07
N ASP A 36 -10.33 1.41 14.77
CA ASP A 36 -9.09 0.73 15.17
C ASP A 36 -7.88 1.45 14.58
N ILE A 37 -7.95 1.82 13.31
CA ILE A 37 -6.88 2.55 12.62
C ILE A 37 -6.66 3.90 13.30
N GLY A 38 -7.75 4.62 13.58
CA GLY A 38 -7.68 5.92 14.24
C GLY A 38 -7.02 5.88 15.61
N GLU A 39 -7.27 4.83 16.38
CA GLU A 39 -6.66 4.65 17.71
C GLU A 39 -5.15 4.47 17.66
N LYS A 40 -4.60 4.09 16.50
CA LYS A 40 -3.16 3.91 16.27
C LYS A 40 -2.50 5.14 15.67
N THR A 41 -3.23 6.22 15.47
CA THR A 41 -2.72 7.45 14.85
C THR A 41 -2.95 8.64 15.77
N SER A 42 -2.28 9.76 15.45
CA SER A 42 -2.55 11.05 16.05
C SER A 42 -3.76 11.74 15.40
N VAL A 43 -4.30 11.15 14.33
CA VAL A 43 -5.44 11.70 13.57
C VAL A 43 -6.74 11.23 14.22
N THR A 44 -7.69 12.13 14.43
CA THR A 44 -8.99 11.74 14.95
C THR A 44 -9.77 10.94 13.92
N ARG A 45 -10.71 10.09 14.38
CA ARG A 45 -11.58 9.32 13.49
C ARG A 45 -12.28 10.21 12.45
N THR A 46 -12.79 11.36 12.91
CA THR A 46 -13.45 12.31 12.02
C THR A 46 -12.50 12.86 10.97
N SER A 47 -11.25 13.15 11.36
CA SER A 47 -10.24 13.67 10.44
C SER A 47 -9.80 12.63 9.41
N ILE A 48 -9.85 11.34 9.73
CA ILE A 48 -9.51 10.27 8.76
C ILE A 48 -10.39 10.39 7.52
N TYR A 49 -11.68 10.70 7.69
CA TYR A 49 -12.61 10.84 6.57
C TYR A 49 -12.28 12.00 5.64
N ASN A 50 -11.39 12.91 6.02
CA ASN A 50 -10.87 13.93 5.12
C ASN A 50 -9.89 13.35 4.10
N TYR A 51 -9.32 12.19 4.38
CA TYR A 51 -8.30 11.55 3.54
C TYR A 51 -8.84 10.31 2.83
N PHE A 52 -9.66 9.52 3.53
CA PHE A 52 -10.22 8.26 3.01
C PHE A 52 -11.69 8.18 3.39
N GLN A 53 -12.55 7.83 2.44
CA GLN A 53 -13.98 7.71 2.70
C GLN A 53 -14.36 6.32 3.23
N THR A 54 -13.58 5.31 2.87
CA THR A 54 -13.83 3.91 3.28
C THR A 54 -12.55 3.27 3.75
N LYS A 55 -12.68 2.20 4.52
CA LYS A 55 -11.52 1.41 4.93
C LYS A 55 -10.87 0.74 3.71
N GLU A 56 -11.67 0.38 2.71
CA GLU A 56 -11.18 -0.21 1.46
C GLU A 56 -10.20 0.73 0.75
N GLU A 57 -10.45 2.03 0.80
CA GLU A 57 -9.53 3.02 0.24
C GLU A 57 -8.20 3.07 0.98
N ILE A 58 -8.21 2.85 2.29
CA ILE A 58 -6.98 2.79 3.09
C ILE A 58 -6.18 1.55 2.68
N PHE A 59 -6.84 0.40 2.56
CA PHE A 59 -6.19 -0.83 2.13
C PHE A 59 -5.68 -0.75 0.69
N LEU A 60 -6.40 -0.06 -0.18
CA LEU A 60 -5.94 0.19 -1.55
C LEU A 60 -4.65 1.02 -1.56
N ALA A 61 -4.60 2.06 -0.73
CA ALA A 61 -3.40 2.90 -0.58
C ALA A 61 -2.22 2.09 -0.02
N LEU A 62 -2.50 1.17 0.92
CA LEU A 62 -1.49 0.27 1.46
C LEU A 62 -0.94 -0.65 0.37
N LEU A 63 -1.81 -1.25 -0.43
CA LEU A 63 -1.41 -2.13 -1.53
C LEU A 63 -0.58 -1.36 -2.56
N GLN A 64 -0.98 -0.15 -2.91
CA GLN A 64 -0.23 0.72 -3.83
C GLN A 64 1.18 0.97 -3.30
N ARG A 65 1.32 1.30 -2.03
CA ARG A 65 2.60 1.52 -1.38
C ARG A 65 3.48 0.27 -1.42
N GLU A 66 2.88 -0.89 -1.15
CA GLU A 66 3.60 -2.16 -1.19
C GLU A 66 4.10 -2.50 -2.60
N HIS A 67 3.27 -2.24 -3.61
CA HIS A 67 3.68 -2.43 -5.01
C HIS A 67 4.80 -1.49 -5.43
N GLU A 68 4.74 -0.24 -4.99
CA GLU A 68 5.80 0.74 -5.28
C GLU A 68 7.12 0.28 -4.66
N ALA A 69 7.09 -0.21 -3.43
CA ALA A 69 8.28 -0.71 -2.75
C ALA A 69 8.84 -1.96 -3.44
N TRP A 70 7.98 -2.87 -3.86
CA TRP A 70 8.39 -4.06 -4.59
C TRP A 70 8.99 -3.71 -5.95
N THR A 71 8.38 -2.78 -6.67
CA THR A 71 8.90 -2.30 -7.96
C THR A 71 10.31 -1.72 -7.78
N ALA A 72 10.54 -0.97 -6.70
CA ALA A 72 11.86 -0.44 -6.39
C ALA A 72 12.88 -1.56 -6.15
N ASP A 73 12.49 -2.64 -5.48
CA ASP A 73 13.36 -3.81 -5.29
C ASP A 73 13.74 -4.43 -6.63
N LEU A 74 12.77 -4.57 -7.56
CA LEU A 74 13.02 -5.11 -8.90
C LEU A 74 13.97 -4.21 -9.70
N GLU A 75 13.76 -2.91 -9.64
CA GLU A 75 14.63 -1.95 -10.32
C GLU A 75 16.07 -2.03 -9.82
N THR A 76 16.24 -2.23 -8.52
CA THR A 76 17.57 -2.40 -7.92
C THR A 76 18.30 -3.62 -8.51
N ILE A 77 17.58 -4.72 -8.71
CA ILE A 77 18.15 -5.92 -9.34
C ILE A 77 18.62 -5.60 -10.75
N LEU A 78 17.79 -4.93 -11.55
CA LEU A 78 18.10 -4.58 -12.93
C LEU A 78 19.27 -3.61 -13.05
N GLN A 79 19.44 -2.72 -12.09
CA GLN A 79 20.51 -1.73 -12.09
C GLN A 79 21.85 -2.30 -11.61
N THR A 80 21.83 -3.29 -10.73
CA THR A 80 23.04 -3.82 -10.09
C THR A 80 23.64 -5.03 -10.81
N ARG A 81 22.91 -5.64 -11.73
CA ARG A 81 23.37 -6.84 -12.45
C ARG A 81 23.21 -6.66 -13.96
N GLU A 82 24.33 -6.77 -14.68
CA GLU A 82 24.35 -6.63 -16.13
C GLU A 82 23.74 -7.85 -16.85
N ARG A 83 23.94 -9.05 -16.29
CA ARG A 83 23.44 -10.30 -16.86
C ARG A 83 22.92 -11.21 -15.77
N LEU A 84 21.80 -11.85 -16.07
CA LEU A 84 21.20 -12.85 -15.21
C LEU A 84 20.78 -14.04 -16.05
N THR A 85 21.05 -15.25 -15.58
CA THR A 85 20.42 -16.43 -16.15
C THR A 85 18.95 -16.45 -15.75
N ALA A 86 18.13 -17.25 -16.43
CA ALA A 86 16.73 -17.40 -16.08
C ALA A 86 16.56 -17.88 -14.62
N ALA A 87 17.43 -18.80 -14.18
CA ALA A 87 17.40 -19.32 -12.81
C ALA A 87 17.77 -18.24 -11.79
N GLU A 88 18.80 -17.44 -12.07
CA GLU A 88 19.20 -16.34 -11.19
C GLU A 88 18.12 -15.26 -11.10
N PHE A 89 17.47 -14.95 -12.21
CA PHE A 89 16.38 -13.98 -12.27
C PHE A 89 15.19 -14.46 -11.45
N ALA A 90 14.78 -15.71 -11.63
CA ALA A 90 13.69 -16.31 -10.88
C ALA A 90 13.96 -16.31 -9.37
N ASP A 91 15.19 -16.68 -8.96
CA ASP A 91 15.60 -16.68 -7.57
C ASP A 91 15.57 -15.25 -6.97
N ALA A 92 16.08 -14.27 -7.73
CA ALA A 92 16.09 -12.88 -7.29
C ALA A 92 14.67 -12.35 -7.08
N ILE A 93 13.75 -12.64 -8.01
CA ILE A 93 12.34 -12.25 -7.88
C ILE A 93 11.71 -12.91 -6.65
N ALA A 94 11.93 -14.21 -6.47
CA ALA A 94 11.39 -14.94 -5.33
C ALA A 94 11.85 -14.32 -4.00
N ARG A 95 13.11 -13.93 -3.91
CA ARG A 95 13.67 -13.29 -2.72
C ARG A 95 13.03 -11.92 -2.45
N THR A 96 12.72 -11.15 -3.49
CA THR A 96 12.02 -9.87 -3.29
C THR A 96 10.62 -10.07 -2.74
N LEU A 97 9.92 -11.11 -3.19
CA LEU A 97 8.58 -11.44 -2.73
C LEU A 97 8.56 -11.91 -1.27
N GLU A 98 9.59 -12.64 -0.83
CA GLU A 98 9.71 -13.09 0.57
C GLU A 98 9.63 -11.91 1.56
N LYS A 99 10.12 -10.76 1.17
CA LYS A 99 10.13 -9.55 2.01
C LYS A 99 8.77 -8.82 1.98
N ARG A 100 7.86 -9.23 1.11
CA ARG A 100 6.60 -8.52 0.86
C ARG A 100 5.39 -9.31 1.33
N GLU A 101 5.44 -9.82 2.56
CA GLU A 101 4.34 -10.59 3.14
C GLU A 101 3.03 -9.81 3.16
N CYS A 102 3.07 -8.53 3.52
CA CYS A 102 1.89 -7.68 3.53
C CYS A 102 1.29 -7.56 2.13
N MET A 103 2.13 -7.35 1.12
CA MET A 103 1.68 -7.28 -0.28
C MET A 103 1.01 -8.59 -0.69
N LEU A 104 1.64 -9.72 -0.40
CA LEU A 104 1.10 -11.04 -0.78
C LEU A 104 -0.22 -11.32 -0.07
N LYS A 105 -0.32 -10.94 1.20
CA LYS A 105 -1.56 -11.08 1.96
C LYS A 105 -2.68 -10.25 1.34
N LEU A 106 -2.39 -9.00 0.95
CA LEU A 106 -3.34 -8.13 0.27
C LEU A 106 -3.76 -8.68 -1.08
N GLU A 107 -2.81 -9.20 -1.86
CA GLU A 107 -3.09 -9.79 -3.18
C GLU A 107 -3.97 -11.05 -3.08
N SER A 108 -3.91 -11.75 -1.95
CA SER A 108 -4.74 -12.94 -1.74
C SER A 108 -6.19 -12.59 -1.41
N MET A 109 -6.50 -11.33 -1.11
CA MET A 109 -7.86 -10.89 -0.87
C MET A 109 -8.61 -10.67 -2.18
N ASN A 110 -9.92 -10.65 -2.09
CA ASN A 110 -10.75 -10.28 -3.23
C ASN A 110 -10.64 -8.77 -3.47
N LEU A 111 -9.68 -8.39 -4.30
CA LEU A 111 -9.42 -6.99 -4.65
C LEU A 111 -10.62 -6.30 -5.29
N TYR A 112 -11.51 -7.09 -5.90
CA TYR A 112 -12.71 -6.56 -6.53
C TYR A 112 -13.58 -5.79 -5.51
N ASP A 113 -13.74 -6.32 -4.31
CA ASP A 113 -14.50 -5.66 -3.25
C ASP A 113 -13.84 -4.35 -2.82
N ILE A 114 -12.51 -4.35 -2.73
CA ILE A 114 -11.75 -3.14 -2.38
C ILE A 114 -11.92 -2.09 -3.47
N GLU A 115 -11.76 -2.48 -4.72
CA GLU A 115 -11.89 -1.56 -5.86
C GLU A 115 -13.31 -1.01 -5.98
N GLY A 116 -14.32 -1.85 -5.79
CA GLY A 116 -15.72 -1.44 -5.89
C GLY A 116 -16.16 -0.42 -4.84
N CYS A 117 -15.45 -0.37 -3.70
CA CYS A 117 -15.75 0.56 -2.60
C CYS A 117 -14.82 1.76 -2.57
N SER A 118 -13.96 1.93 -3.57
CA SER A 118 -12.96 2.99 -3.63
C SER A 118 -13.36 4.05 -4.66
N ARG A 119 -12.98 5.30 -4.37
CA ARG A 119 -13.24 6.40 -5.30
C ARG A 119 -12.39 6.24 -6.57
N MET A 120 -12.92 6.69 -7.69
CA MET A 120 -12.26 6.56 -9.00
C MET A 120 -10.85 7.12 -9.01
N GLU A 121 -10.60 8.25 -8.35
CA GLU A 121 -9.29 8.88 -8.30
C GLU A 121 -8.25 7.99 -7.62
N ASN A 122 -8.65 7.25 -6.58
CA ASN A 122 -7.77 6.30 -5.87
C ASN A 122 -7.52 5.05 -6.71
N LEU A 123 -8.52 4.58 -7.45
CA LEU A 123 -8.37 3.47 -8.39
C LEU A 123 -7.40 3.81 -9.50
N VAL A 124 -7.50 5.01 -10.06
CA VAL A 124 -6.60 5.48 -11.12
C VAL A 124 -5.17 5.52 -10.62
N ALA A 125 -4.95 6.07 -9.41
CA ALA A 125 -3.61 6.12 -8.81
C ALA A 125 -3.03 4.72 -8.62
N PHE A 126 -3.83 3.78 -8.12
CA PHE A 126 -3.43 2.39 -7.93
C PHE A 126 -3.07 1.71 -9.26
N LYS A 127 -3.92 1.84 -10.26
CA LYS A 127 -3.69 1.21 -11.58
C LYS A 127 -2.45 1.78 -12.28
N ARG A 128 -2.11 3.04 -12.04
CA ARG A 128 -0.87 3.63 -12.57
C ARG A 128 0.38 2.97 -12.01
N VAL A 129 0.35 2.58 -10.73
CA VAL A 129 1.46 1.83 -10.13
C VAL A 129 1.66 0.50 -10.85
N TYR A 130 0.58 -0.22 -11.11
CA TYR A 130 0.64 -1.46 -11.89
C TYR A 130 1.18 -1.25 -13.29
N ALA A 131 0.74 -0.20 -13.96
CA ALA A 131 1.17 0.07 -15.34
C ALA A 131 2.66 0.39 -15.43
N ASN A 132 3.25 0.92 -14.34
CA ASN A 132 4.66 1.31 -14.30
C ASN A 132 5.57 0.20 -13.71
N ALA A 133 5.00 -0.88 -13.26
CA ALA A 133 5.73 -1.99 -12.64
C ALA A 133 6.40 -2.97 -13.68
#